data_ca993f1151e28d57c63233440409272c
#
_entry.id   ca993f1151e28d57c63233440409272c
#
_cell.length_a   1.000
_cell.length_b   1.000
_cell.length_c   1.000
_cell.angle_alpha   90.00
_cell.angle_beta   90.00
_cell.angle_gamma   90.00
#
_symmetry.space_group_name_H-M   'P 1'
#
loop_
_entity.id
_entity.type
_entity.pdbx_description
1 polymer ?
#
loop_
_entity_poly.entity_id
_entity_poly.type
_entity_poly.pdbx_seq_one_letter_code
_entity_poly.pdbx_strand_id
1 'polypeptide(L)'
;MVRYLGIDLGAETIKLVELAGAPGALQPVRRLRLEHHKEPAAALLQALQDWGWEAIDGAAVTGRLGRLLALPRIPLRQAQRLPAAGGQEALGQRPATLVSIGSRGFAVLELREGGAEGYRENGRCAQGTGNFLQQLVGRFGLDVAEASRLAEGEASPAPLSGRCPVILKTDMTHLANKGESRAR
;
A
#
# COMPACT_ATOMS: atom_id res chain seq x y z
N MET A 1 -9.50 16.75 23.81
CA MET A 1 -9.45 16.08 22.50
C MET A 1 -8.07 15.48 22.39
N VAL A 2 -7.97 14.18 22.18
CA VAL A 2 -6.68 13.51 22.00
C VAL A 2 -6.30 13.43 20.53
N ARG A 3 -4.99 13.43 20.24
CA ARG A 3 -4.43 13.39 18.88
C ARG A 3 -3.40 12.27 18.78
N TYR A 4 -3.58 11.38 17.86
CA TYR A 4 -2.66 10.27 17.60
C TYR A 4 -2.15 10.28 16.18
N LEU A 5 -0.88 9.90 15.99
CA LEU A 5 -0.24 9.83 14.68
C LEU A 5 0.08 8.39 14.31
N GLY A 6 -0.46 7.93 13.19
CA GLY A 6 -0.06 6.70 12.53
C GLY A 6 0.99 6.98 11.46
N ILE A 7 2.08 6.22 11.48
CA ILE A 7 3.21 6.33 10.54
C ILE A 7 3.37 5.01 9.80
N ASP A 8 3.18 5.00 8.47
CA ASP A 8 3.63 3.89 7.62
C ASP A 8 4.95 4.28 6.95
N LEU A 9 6.05 3.77 7.49
CA LEU A 9 7.38 3.98 6.93
C LEU A 9 7.70 2.85 5.94
N GLY A 10 7.28 3.04 4.70
CA GLY A 10 7.47 2.09 3.61
C GLY A 10 8.89 2.08 3.06
N ALA A 11 9.14 1.30 2.01
CA ALA A 11 10.46 1.20 1.38
C ALA A 11 10.83 2.42 0.53
N GLU A 12 9.85 3.19 0.05
CA GLU A 12 10.04 4.37 -0.82
C GLU A 12 9.11 5.53 -0.46
N THR A 13 8.04 5.26 0.29
CA THR A 13 7.06 6.28 0.68
C THR A 13 6.85 6.30 2.19
N ILE A 14 6.59 7.49 2.71
CA ILE A 14 6.09 7.72 4.06
C ILE A 14 4.63 8.11 3.94
N LYS A 15 3.79 7.54 4.80
CA LYS A 15 2.40 7.95 4.95
C LYS A 15 2.14 8.29 6.40
N LEU A 16 1.52 9.42 6.63
CA LEU A 16 1.12 9.90 7.94
C LEU A 16 -0.40 10.04 7.99
N VAL A 17 -1.00 9.62 9.08
CA VAL A 17 -2.42 9.82 9.36
C VAL A 17 -2.56 10.30 10.79
N GLU A 18 -3.18 11.46 10.95
CA GLU A 18 -3.56 11.96 12.26
C GLU A 18 -5.01 11.60 12.56
N LEU A 19 -5.23 11.04 13.73
CA LEU A 19 -6.54 10.79 14.29
C LEU A 19 -6.75 11.75 15.47
N ALA A 20 -7.91 12.41 15.50
CA ALA A 20 -8.28 13.27 16.62
C ALA A 20 -9.73 13.02 17.05
N GLY A 21 -10.01 13.25 18.33
CA GLY A 21 -11.36 13.06 18.88
C GLY A 21 -11.37 12.76 20.37
N ALA A 22 -12.52 12.31 20.86
CA ALA A 22 -12.63 11.72 22.19
C ALA A 22 -12.10 10.27 22.18
N PRO A 23 -11.60 9.73 23.31
CA PRO A 23 -11.27 8.32 23.41
C PRO A 23 -12.44 7.43 22.96
N GLY A 24 -12.18 6.50 22.03
CA GLY A 24 -13.18 5.62 21.43
C GLY A 24 -13.95 6.21 20.24
N ALA A 25 -13.80 7.50 19.92
CA ALA A 25 -14.46 8.18 18.82
C ALA A 25 -13.47 9.03 17.98
N LEU A 26 -12.33 8.43 17.64
CA LEU A 26 -11.27 9.07 16.85
C LEU A 26 -11.66 9.10 15.37
N GLN A 27 -11.37 10.22 14.70
CA GLN A 27 -11.58 10.40 13.28
C GLN A 27 -10.30 10.86 12.60
N PRO A 28 -10.05 10.45 11.35
CA PRO A 28 -8.91 10.94 10.60
C PRO A 28 -9.12 12.42 10.23
N VAL A 29 -8.22 13.27 10.70
CA VAL A 29 -8.31 14.74 10.49
C VAL A 29 -7.27 15.25 9.51
N ARG A 30 -6.14 14.54 9.34
CA ARG A 30 -5.09 14.94 8.43
C ARG A 30 -4.37 13.72 7.86
N ARG A 31 -3.97 13.77 6.59
CA ARG A 31 -3.21 12.72 5.90
C ARG A 31 -2.11 13.32 5.04
N LEU A 32 -0.99 12.62 4.96
CA LEU A 32 0.13 12.96 4.08
C LEU A 32 0.69 11.68 3.46
N ARG A 33 1.08 11.77 2.20
CA ARG A 33 1.91 10.77 1.52
C ARG A 33 3.03 11.51 0.81
N LEU A 34 4.27 11.08 1.02
CA LEU A 34 5.45 11.62 0.34
C LEU A 34 6.45 10.52 -0.01
N GLU A 35 7.25 10.75 -1.01
CA GLU A 35 8.40 9.91 -1.34
C GLU A 35 9.61 10.39 -0.55
N HIS A 36 10.38 9.45 0.01
CA HIS A 36 11.55 9.80 0.83
C HIS A 36 12.87 9.72 0.06
N HIS A 37 12.85 9.40 -1.23
CA HIS A 37 14.02 9.38 -2.11
C HIS A 37 15.26 8.70 -1.52
N LYS A 38 15.05 7.62 -0.75
CA LYS A 38 16.04 6.84 0.01
C LYS A 38 16.66 7.53 1.22
N GLU A 39 16.11 8.67 1.62
CA GLU A 39 16.47 9.40 2.84
C GLU A 39 15.27 9.45 3.83
N PRO A 40 14.81 8.30 4.34
CA PRO A 40 13.58 8.24 5.12
C PRO A 40 13.67 9.03 6.44
N ALA A 41 14.85 9.12 7.04
CA ALA A 41 15.03 9.84 8.30
C ALA A 41 14.85 11.35 8.12
N ALA A 42 15.53 11.94 7.12
CA ALA A 42 15.44 13.37 6.82
C ALA A 42 14.02 13.75 6.39
N ALA A 43 13.43 12.98 5.46
CA ALA A 43 12.08 13.22 4.96
C ALA A 43 11.01 13.11 6.06
N LEU A 44 11.15 12.13 6.97
CA LEU A 44 10.22 11.99 8.10
C LEU A 44 10.37 13.13 9.09
N LEU A 45 11.60 13.52 9.44
CA LEU A 45 11.85 14.61 10.37
C LEU A 45 11.24 15.92 9.85
N GLN A 46 11.49 16.26 8.59
CA GLN A 46 10.90 17.44 7.95
C GLN A 46 9.36 17.39 7.99
N ALA A 47 8.78 16.25 7.59
CA ALA A 47 7.34 16.06 7.60
C ALA A 47 6.73 16.22 9.01
N LEU A 48 7.40 15.72 10.04
CA LEU A 48 6.95 15.86 11.42
C LEU A 48 7.04 17.30 11.92
N GLN A 49 8.11 18.04 11.58
CA GLN A 49 8.25 19.46 11.91
C GLN A 49 7.13 20.28 11.26
N ASP A 50 6.86 20.07 9.97
CA ASP A 50 5.78 20.74 9.25
C ASP A 50 4.38 20.34 9.77
N TRP A 51 4.31 19.18 10.43
CA TRP A 51 3.07 18.65 11.02
C TRP A 51 2.72 19.30 12.36
N GLY A 52 3.73 19.77 13.11
CA GLY A 52 3.55 20.24 14.49
C GLY A 52 3.35 19.06 15.45
N TRP A 53 4.25 18.11 15.38
CA TRP A 53 4.18 16.82 16.11
C TRP A 53 4.22 16.96 17.63
N GLU A 54 4.71 18.09 18.15
CA GLU A 54 4.76 18.38 19.60
C GLU A 54 3.38 18.34 20.26
N ALA A 55 2.31 18.55 19.48
CA ALA A 55 0.93 18.51 19.98
C ALA A 55 0.27 17.13 19.81
N ILE A 56 1.04 16.09 19.52
CA ILE A 56 0.56 14.71 19.35
C ILE A 56 0.71 13.96 20.69
N ASP A 57 -0.39 13.41 21.20
CA ASP A 57 -0.43 12.68 22.47
C ASP A 57 0.19 11.28 22.38
N GLY A 58 0.25 10.70 21.18
CA GLY A 58 0.89 9.40 20.97
C GLY A 58 1.02 9.04 19.50
N ALA A 59 1.96 8.15 19.21
CA ALA A 59 2.21 7.69 17.84
C ALA A 59 2.47 6.19 17.79
N ALA A 60 2.15 5.58 16.65
CA ALA A 60 2.51 4.21 16.33
C ALA A 60 3.02 4.10 14.90
N VAL A 61 3.89 3.12 14.66
CA VAL A 61 4.53 2.94 13.37
C VAL A 61 4.25 1.56 12.79
N THR A 62 4.11 1.50 11.48
CA THR A 62 4.12 0.29 10.67
C THR A 62 5.04 0.46 9.45
N GLY A 63 5.00 -0.48 8.54
CA GLY A 63 5.79 -0.45 7.32
C GLY A 63 7.14 -1.14 7.44
N ARG A 64 7.77 -1.36 6.30
CA ARG A 64 9.01 -2.14 6.18
C ARG A 64 10.18 -1.53 6.94
N LEU A 65 10.27 -0.20 6.98
CA LEU A 65 11.31 0.55 7.70
C LEU A 65 10.88 0.98 9.11
N GLY A 66 9.65 0.68 9.53
CA GLY A 66 9.11 1.07 10.84
C GLY A 66 9.97 0.62 12.04
N ARG A 67 10.77 -0.44 11.87
CA ARG A 67 11.74 -0.90 12.88
C ARG A 67 12.85 0.10 13.21
N LEU A 68 13.05 1.11 12.35
CA LEU A 68 14.07 2.15 12.55
C LEU A 68 13.61 3.23 13.53
N LEU A 69 12.33 3.23 13.92
CA LEU A 69 11.76 4.19 14.85
C LEU A 69 11.55 3.55 16.22
N ALA A 70 11.89 4.27 17.27
CA ALA A 70 11.66 3.89 18.67
C ALA A 70 10.20 4.21 19.09
N LEU A 71 9.23 3.68 18.36
CA LEU A 71 7.80 3.86 18.59
C LEU A 71 7.10 2.50 18.72
N PRO A 72 5.93 2.43 19.38
CA PRO A 72 5.07 1.25 19.34
C PRO A 72 4.81 0.81 17.91
N ARG A 73 5.09 -0.46 17.62
CA ARG A 73 5.03 -1.00 16.27
C ARG A 73 3.78 -1.86 16.05
N ILE A 74 3.02 -1.52 15.03
CA ILE A 74 1.92 -2.34 14.53
C ILE A 74 2.48 -3.29 13.47
N PRO A 75 2.39 -4.61 13.65
CA PRO A 75 2.81 -5.57 12.64
C PRO A 75 2.13 -5.31 11.30
N LEU A 76 2.86 -5.44 10.19
CA LEU A 76 2.34 -5.16 8.84
C LEU A 76 1.06 -5.94 8.54
N ARG A 77 1.01 -7.22 8.92
CA ARG A 77 -0.18 -8.07 8.81
C ARG A 77 -1.41 -7.47 9.51
N GLN A 78 -1.24 -6.93 10.72
CA GLN A 78 -2.32 -6.28 11.45
C GLN A 78 -2.71 -4.95 10.79
N ALA A 79 -1.73 -4.16 10.35
CA ALA A 79 -1.98 -2.90 9.66
C ALA A 79 -2.74 -3.10 8.33
N GLN A 80 -2.53 -4.20 7.64
CA GLN A 80 -3.24 -4.54 6.41
C GLN A 80 -4.72 -4.86 6.62
N ARG A 81 -5.12 -5.33 7.81
CA ARG A 81 -6.53 -5.59 8.14
C ARG A 81 -7.34 -4.30 8.29
N LEU A 82 -6.73 -3.24 8.79
CA LEU A 82 -7.40 -1.99 9.12
C LEU A 82 -7.99 -1.24 7.92
N PRO A 83 -7.27 -1.05 6.79
CA PRO A 83 -7.82 -0.41 5.60
C PRO A 83 -9.01 -1.17 5.00
N ALA A 84 -8.91 -2.49 5.02
CA ALA A 84 -9.96 -3.35 4.48
C ALA A 84 -11.24 -3.30 5.32
N ALA A 85 -11.12 -3.00 6.62
CA ALA A 85 -12.28 -2.79 7.48
C ALA A 85 -13.00 -1.45 7.23
N GLY A 86 -12.44 -0.55 6.36
CA GLY A 86 -13.08 0.74 6.07
C GLY A 86 -13.38 1.58 7.31
N GLY A 87 -12.66 1.32 8.42
CA GLY A 87 -12.98 1.88 9.73
C GLY A 87 -14.23 1.26 10.38
N GLN A 88 -14.84 0.26 9.76
CA GLN A 88 -16.00 -0.46 10.31
C GLN A 88 -15.60 -1.88 10.73
N GLU A 89 -16.16 -2.34 11.82
CA GLU A 89 -15.92 -3.65 12.45
C GLU A 89 -16.24 -4.88 11.55
N ALA A 90 -16.77 -4.63 10.35
CA ALA A 90 -17.44 -5.65 9.55
C ALA A 90 -16.49 -6.63 8.82
N LEU A 91 -15.22 -6.28 8.56
CA LEU A 91 -14.32 -7.18 7.80
C LEU A 91 -13.63 -8.24 8.66
N GLY A 92 -13.60 -8.07 9.97
CA GLY A 92 -13.09 -9.10 10.88
C GLY A 92 -13.94 -10.36 10.91
N GLN A 93 -15.17 -10.33 10.37
CA GLN A 93 -16.15 -11.42 10.45
C GLN A 93 -16.50 -12.06 9.09
N ARG A 94 -16.10 -11.44 7.97
CA ARG A 94 -16.39 -11.98 6.63
C ARG A 94 -15.14 -12.54 5.98
N PRO A 95 -15.24 -13.67 5.28
CA PRO A 95 -14.17 -14.15 4.44
C PRO A 95 -13.74 -13.08 3.42
N ALA A 96 -12.44 -12.79 3.34
CA ALA A 96 -11.90 -11.79 2.43
C ALA A 96 -10.45 -12.11 2.08
N THR A 97 -10.04 -11.76 0.88
CA THR A 97 -8.64 -11.79 0.46
C THR A 97 -8.14 -10.37 0.27
N LEU A 98 -7.14 -10.00 1.05
CA LEU A 98 -6.51 -8.69 1.02
C LEU A 98 -5.16 -8.80 0.31
N VAL A 99 -5.01 -8.12 -0.80
CA VAL A 99 -3.76 -8.05 -1.56
C VAL A 99 -3.13 -6.68 -1.36
N SER A 100 -1.93 -6.66 -0.80
CA SER A 100 -1.15 -5.44 -0.62
C SER A 100 0.05 -5.47 -1.55
N ILE A 101 0.17 -4.49 -2.43
CA ILE A 101 1.27 -4.37 -3.39
C ILE A 101 2.05 -3.09 -3.07
N GLY A 102 3.26 -3.25 -2.57
CA GLY A 102 4.18 -2.16 -2.30
C GLY A 102 5.27 -2.03 -3.36
N SER A 103 6.09 -0.99 -3.27
CA SER A 103 7.22 -0.77 -4.19
C SER A 103 8.20 -1.95 -4.23
N ARG A 104 8.37 -2.65 -3.12
CA ARG A 104 9.34 -3.74 -2.97
C ARG A 104 8.73 -5.09 -2.58
N GLY A 105 7.49 -5.32 -2.89
CA GLY A 105 6.88 -6.62 -2.63
C GLY A 105 5.37 -6.57 -2.56
N PHE A 106 4.80 -7.74 -2.43
CA PHE A 106 3.38 -7.90 -2.18
C PHE A 106 3.14 -8.89 -1.03
N ALA A 107 1.98 -8.78 -0.41
CA ALA A 107 1.49 -9.73 0.57
C ALA A 107 0.02 -10.04 0.31
N VAL A 108 -0.38 -11.26 0.61
CA VAL A 108 -1.77 -11.71 0.56
C VAL A 108 -2.17 -12.15 1.96
N LEU A 109 -3.22 -11.56 2.49
CA LEU A 109 -3.87 -11.97 3.73
C LEU A 109 -5.24 -12.55 3.41
N GLU A 110 -5.42 -13.82 3.65
CA GLU A 110 -6.70 -14.51 3.53
C GLU A 110 -7.38 -14.55 4.90
N LEU A 111 -8.55 -13.96 5.01
CA LEU A 111 -9.43 -14.08 6.16
C LEU A 111 -10.48 -15.14 5.83
N ARG A 112 -10.55 -16.20 6.62
CA ARG A 112 -11.44 -17.35 6.41
C ARG A 112 -12.55 -17.36 7.46
N GLU A 113 -13.60 -18.10 7.19
CA GLU A 113 -14.63 -18.38 8.18
C GLU A 113 -14.04 -18.98 9.46
N GLY A 114 -14.64 -18.66 10.61
CA GLY A 114 -14.15 -19.12 11.91
C GLY A 114 -12.90 -18.40 12.41
N GLY A 115 -12.46 -17.29 11.76
CA GLY A 115 -11.33 -16.49 12.20
C GLY A 115 -9.95 -17.03 11.84
N ALA A 116 -9.89 -18.12 11.06
CA ALA A 116 -8.62 -18.65 10.55
C ALA A 116 -8.02 -17.68 9.51
N GLU A 117 -6.68 -17.54 9.52
CA GLU A 117 -5.96 -16.63 8.64
C GLU A 117 -4.84 -17.34 7.89
N GLY A 118 -4.69 -17.02 6.61
CA GLY A 118 -3.52 -17.33 5.81
C GLY A 118 -2.75 -16.05 5.49
N TYR A 119 -1.43 -16.03 5.71
CA TYR A 119 -0.60 -14.89 5.34
C TYR A 119 0.59 -15.37 4.51
N ARG A 120 0.79 -14.75 3.37
CA ARG A 120 1.89 -15.04 2.45
C ARG A 120 2.53 -13.74 1.97
N GLU A 121 3.84 -13.72 1.92
CA GLU A 121 4.63 -12.66 1.30
C GLU A 121 5.40 -13.20 0.12
N ASN A 122 5.70 -12.34 -0.85
CA ASN A 122 6.53 -12.72 -1.99
C ASN A 122 7.98 -13.00 -1.59
N GLY A 123 8.61 -13.91 -2.32
CA GLY A 123 10.05 -14.14 -2.25
C GLY A 123 10.88 -12.99 -2.84
N ARG A 124 12.20 -13.09 -2.74
CA ARG A 124 13.15 -12.04 -3.15
C ARG A 124 13.01 -11.59 -4.61
N CYS A 125 12.66 -12.50 -5.51
CA CYS A 125 12.57 -12.20 -6.94
C CYS A 125 11.43 -11.22 -7.28
N ALA A 126 10.32 -11.27 -6.55
CA ALA A 126 9.17 -10.40 -6.79
C ALA A 126 9.18 -9.10 -5.95
N GLN A 127 10.31 -8.74 -5.35
CA GLN A 127 10.40 -7.57 -4.46
C GLN A 127 10.17 -6.22 -5.15
N GLY A 128 10.30 -6.13 -6.46
CA GLY A 128 10.06 -4.90 -7.21
C GLY A 128 8.65 -4.75 -7.80
N THR A 129 7.69 -5.56 -7.36
CA THR A 129 6.37 -5.67 -8.02
C THR A 129 5.64 -4.33 -8.18
N GLY A 130 5.53 -3.52 -7.15
CA GLY A 130 4.87 -2.21 -7.24
C GLY A 130 5.59 -1.23 -8.15
N ASN A 131 6.91 -1.14 -8.05
CA ASN A 131 7.72 -0.31 -8.95
C ASN A 131 7.64 -0.80 -10.39
N PHE A 132 7.61 -2.12 -10.58
CA PHE A 132 7.44 -2.70 -11.90
C PHE A 132 6.09 -2.31 -12.51
N LEU A 133 4.99 -2.43 -11.76
CA LEU A 133 3.66 -1.99 -12.21
C LEU A 133 3.65 -0.50 -12.55
N GLN A 134 4.23 0.34 -11.70
CA GLN A 134 4.33 1.78 -11.96
C GLN A 134 5.10 2.08 -13.25
N GLN A 135 6.21 1.39 -13.49
CA GLN A 135 6.98 1.53 -14.72
C GLN A 135 6.21 1.04 -15.97
N LEU A 136 5.43 -0.03 -15.83
CA LEU A 136 4.63 -0.55 -16.93
C LEU A 136 3.55 0.44 -17.33
N VAL A 137 2.72 0.89 -16.39
CA VAL A 137 1.61 1.81 -16.69
C VAL A 137 2.14 3.15 -17.19
N GLY A 138 3.26 3.65 -16.65
CA GLY A 138 3.93 4.87 -17.09
C GLY A 138 4.36 4.85 -18.57
N ARG A 139 4.66 3.66 -19.14
CA ARG A 139 4.96 3.51 -20.59
C ARG A 139 3.75 3.82 -21.50
N PHE A 140 2.55 3.70 -20.97
CA PHE A 140 1.32 4.03 -21.67
C PHE A 140 0.82 5.45 -21.34
N GLY A 141 1.62 6.24 -20.63
CA GLY A 141 1.25 7.58 -20.19
C GLY A 141 0.17 7.60 -19.12
N LEU A 142 0.08 6.54 -18.32
CA LEU A 142 -0.90 6.37 -17.25
C LEU A 142 -0.22 6.38 -15.88
N ASP A 143 -0.93 6.82 -14.85
CA ASP A 143 -0.62 6.49 -13.48
C ASP A 143 -1.32 5.18 -13.03
N VAL A 144 -0.96 4.69 -11.84
CA VAL A 144 -1.51 3.42 -11.32
C VAL A 144 -3.02 3.52 -11.07
N ALA A 145 -3.52 4.67 -10.64
CA ALA A 145 -4.95 4.87 -10.38
C ALA A 145 -5.75 4.92 -11.67
N GLU A 146 -5.22 5.57 -12.71
CA GLU A 146 -5.81 5.60 -14.05
C GLU A 146 -5.85 4.20 -14.67
N ALA A 147 -4.73 3.46 -14.60
CA ALA A 147 -4.67 2.09 -15.09
C ALA A 147 -5.66 1.18 -14.35
N SER A 148 -5.80 1.33 -13.04
CA SER A 148 -6.77 0.58 -12.25
C SER A 148 -8.20 0.85 -12.69
N ARG A 149 -8.57 2.12 -12.92
CA ARG A 149 -9.90 2.49 -13.42
C ARG A 149 -10.19 1.93 -14.82
N LEU A 150 -9.19 1.95 -15.72
CA LEU A 150 -9.35 1.37 -17.06
C LEU A 150 -9.57 -0.14 -17.00
N ALA A 151 -8.85 -0.84 -16.13
CA ALA A 151 -8.94 -2.29 -15.99
C ALA A 151 -10.21 -2.75 -15.26
N GLU A 152 -10.84 -1.91 -14.46
CA GLU A 152 -12.00 -2.28 -13.61
C GLU A 152 -13.20 -2.77 -14.43
N GLY A 153 -13.40 -2.22 -15.62
CA GLY A 153 -14.49 -2.60 -16.53
C GLY A 153 -14.14 -3.69 -17.53
N GLU A 154 -12.91 -4.21 -17.55
CA GLU A 154 -12.46 -5.15 -18.57
C GLU A 154 -12.75 -6.60 -18.16
N ALA A 155 -13.70 -7.23 -18.87
CA ALA A 155 -14.10 -8.61 -18.62
C ALA A 155 -13.17 -9.65 -19.28
N SER A 156 -12.36 -9.22 -20.26
CA SER A 156 -11.51 -10.13 -21.05
C SER A 156 -10.08 -9.58 -21.16
N PRO A 157 -9.28 -9.67 -20.10
CA PRO A 157 -7.91 -9.19 -20.14
C PRO A 157 -7.07 -9.95 -21.17
N ALA A 158 -6.12 -9.27 -21.80
CA ALA A 158 -5.24 -9.87 -22.77
C ALA A 158 -4.36 -10.96 -22.12
N PRO A 159 -4.17 -12.11 -22.77
CA PRO A 159 -3.36 -13.18 -22.20
C PRO A 159 -1.89 -12.81 -22.17
N LEU A 160 -1.27 -13.00 -21.01
CA LEU A 160 0.16 -12.82 -20.78
C LEU A 160 0.81 -14.18 -20.48
N SER A 161 2.11 -14.32 -20.73
CA SER A 161 2.83 -15.59 -20.52
C SER A 161 2.87 -16.07 -19.07
N GLY A 162 2.57 -15.20 -18.11
CA GLY A 162 2.56 -15.52 -16.67
C GLY A 162 3.91 -15.88 -16.07
N ARG A 163 5.02 -15.64 -16.79
CA ARG A 163 6.39 -15.96 -16.35
C ARG A 163 6.99 -14.83 -15.50
N CYS A 164 8.22 -14.46 -15.73
CA CYS A 164 8.85 -13.40 -14.94
C CYS A 164 8.46 -12.00 -15.43
N PRO A 165 8.56 -10.95 -14.59
CA PRO A 165 8.24 -9.57 -14.96
C PRO A 165 8.95 -9.05 -16.20
N VAL A 166 10.18 -9.50 -16.48
CA VAL A 166 10.94 -9.10 -17.67
C VAL A 166 10.23 -9.57 -18.94
N ILE A 167 9.75 -10.81 -18.96
CA ILE A 167 9.00 -11.37 -20.09
C ILE A 167 7.65 -10.69 -20.24
N LEU A 168 6.91 -10.47 -19.14
CA LEU A 168 5.64 -9.75 -19.16
C LEU A 168 5.76 -8.36 -19.79
N LYS A 169 6.87 -7.65 -19.52
CA LYS A 169 7.14 -6.37 -20.16
C LYS A 169 7.23 -6.47 -21.69
N THR A 170 7.80 -7.56 -22.19
CA THR A 170 7.90 -7.83 -23.63
C THR A 170 6.52 -8.18 -24.21
N ASP A 171 5.75 -9.03 -23.53
CA ASP A 171 4.39 -9.40 -23.95
C ASP A 171 3.50 -8.16 -24.07
N MET A 172 3.49 -7.28 -23.08
CA MET A 172 2.73 -6.03 -23.10
C MET A 172 3.16 -5.12 -24.26
N THR A 173 4.45 -5.05 -24.57
CA THR A 173 4.95 -4.28 -25.71
C THR A 173 4.43 -4.85 -27.03
N HIS A 174 4.44 -6.18 -27.18
CA HIS A 174 3.91 -6.84 -28.37
C HIS A 174 2.40 -6.61 -28.54
N LEU A 175 1.62 -6.71 -27.46
CA LEU A 175 0.18 -6.45 -27.48
C LEU A 175 -0.11 -5.00 -27.88
N ALA A 176 0.60 -4.03 -27.29
CA ALA A 176 0.48 -2.63 -27.65
C ALA A 176 0.79 -2.37 -29.13
N ASN A 177 1.85 -3.00 -29.68
CA ASN A 177 2.23 -2.89 -31.09
C ASN A 177 1.20 -3.53 -32.04
N LYS A 178 0.41 -4.50 -31.54
CA LYS A 178 -0.72 -5.10 -32.27
C LYS A 178 -1.99 -4.27 -32.19
N GLY A 179 -2.01 -3.17 -31.48
CA GLY A 179 -3.16 -2.29 -31.33
C GLY A 179 -4.17 -2.73 -30.26
N GLU A 180 -3.74 -3.60 -29.33
CA GLU A 180 -4.61 -3.96 -28.20
C GLU A 180 -4.97 -2.72 -27.35
N SER A 181 -6.20 -2.72 -26.83
CA SER A 181 -6.69 -1.66 -25.96
C SER A 181 -5.86 -1.56 -24.68
N ARG A 182 -5.64 -0.33 -24.22
CA ARG A 182 -4.96 -0.09 -22.93
C ARG A 182 -5.73 -0.63 -21.71
N ALA A 183 -7.03 -0.89 -21.85
CA ALA A 183 -7.86 -1.46 -20.79
C ALA A 183 -7.63 -2.97 -20.63
N ARG A 184 -7.26 -3.66 -21.68
CA ARG A 184 -7.00 -5.12 -21.72
C ARG A 184 -5.60 -5.47 -21.29
#